data_852ab5eee5edfc521db5948ff8fba83e
#
_entry.id   852ab5eee5edfc521db5948ff8fba83e
#
_cell.length_a   1.000
_cell.length_b   1.000
_cell.length_c   1.000
_cell.angle_alpha   90.00
_cell.angle_beta   90.00
_cell.angle_gamma   90.00
#
_symmetry.space_group_name_H-M   'P 1'
#
loop_
_entity.id
_entity.type
_entity.pdbx_description
1 polymer ?
#
loop_
_entity_poly.entity_id
_entity_poly.type
_entity_poly.pdbx_seq_one_letter_code
_entity_poly.pdbx_strand_id
1 'polypeptide(L)'
;MAKYIEKGLLHNICVPIFAGLLLIFASSAWGSEEIKKKEIRVFTERQVLVALENGEEIYSFDIVTGRDEKETTTGRYKIFRKHKKYTSKTYGSEMPYTMFFTKDGKAIHGTTMATLRSYLHSYLTESVGSEGCVGLTDDNAKALFGWAPVGTPVIVIAEEE
;
A
#
# COMPACT_ATOMS: atom_id res chain seq x y z
N MET A 1 -15.22 -69.60 -72.59
CA MET A 1 -14.84 -70.71 -71.68
C MET A 1 -14.92 -70.16 -70.22
N ALA A 2 -15.80 -70.77 -69.52
CA ALA A 2 -15.81 -71.24 -68.12
C ALA A 2 -15.32 -70.24 -67.03
N LYS A 3 -16.27 -69.89 -66.18
CA LYS A 3 -16.42 -70.31 -64.77
C LYS A 3 -15.36 -69.75 -63.81
N TYR A 4 -15.65 -69.11 -62.73
CA TYR A 4 -16.22 -69.66 -61.50
C TYR A 4 -16.67 -68.60 -60.53
N ILE A 5 -17.80 -68.83 -59.83
CA ILE A 5 -18.42 -68.10 -58.74
C ILE A 5 -17.62 -68.48 -57.46
N GLU A 6 -17.38 -67.56 -56.60
CA GLU A 6 -17.48 -67.87 -55.15
C GLU A 6 -17.93 -66.68 -54.29
N LYS A 7 -18.85 -67.04 -53.44
CA LYS A 7 -19.48 -66.23 -52.39
C LYS A 7 -18.54 -66.15 -51.21
N GLY A 8 -18.45 -65.01 -50.57
CA GLY A 8 -17.73 -64.88 -49.31
C GLY A 8 -18.20 -63.71 -48.51
N LEU A 9 -19.22 -63.91 -47.71
CA LEU A 9 -19.45 -63.58 -46.34
C LEU A 9 -19.32 -62.11 -45.92
N LEU A 10 -20.45 -61.50 -45.73
CA LEU A 10 -20.67 -60.29 -44.97
C LEU A 10 -20.24 -60.51 -43.49
N HIS A 11 -19.20 -59.84 -43.03
CA HIS A 11 -18.91 -59.66 -41.63
C HIS A 11 -19.33 -58.24 -41.23
N ASN A 12 -20.46 -58.15 -40.53
CA ASN A 12 -20.86 -56.98 -39.80
C ASN A 12 -19.86 -56.71 -38.65
N ILE A 13 -18.96 -55.76 -38.87
CA ILE A 13 -18.17 -55.21 -37.78
C ILE A 13 -18.98 -54.08 -37.12
N CYS A 14 -19.64 -54.39 -36.05
CA CYS A 14 -20.16 -53.39 -35.13
C CYS A 14 -18.99 -52.63 -34.48
N VAL A 15 -18.78 -51.43 -34.92
CA VAL A 15 -17.85 -50.48 -34.22
C VAL A 15 -18.63 -49.85 -33.09
N PRO A 16 -18.28 -50.03 -31.82
CA PRO A 16 -18.89 -49.28 -30.73
C PRO A 16 -18.43 -47.84 -30.80
N ILE A 17 -19.35 -46.91 -30.99
CA ILE A 17 -19.13 -45.49 -30.83
C ILE A 17 -18.91 -45.25 -29.33
N PHE A 18 -17.67 -45.19 -28.91
CA PHE A 18 -17.31 -44.64 -27.59
C PHE A 18 -17.55 -43.12 -27.64
N ALA A 19 -18.71 -42.69 -27.18
CA ALA A 19 -18.96 -41.30 -26.85
C ALA A 19 -18.07 -40.92 -25.64
N GLY A 20 -16.85 -40.46 -25.92
CA GLY A 20 -15.96 -39.89 -24.92
C GLY A 20 -16.58 -38.60 -24.39
N LEU A 21 -17.20 -38.68 -23.20
CA LEU A 21 -17.64 -37.55 -22.43
C LEU A 21 -16.40 -36.77 -21.96
N LEU A 22 -16.02 -35.73 -22.73
CA LEU A 22 -14.93 -34.81 -22.36
C LEU A 22 -15.42 -33.97 -21.18
N LEU A 23 -15.11 -34.41 -19.96
CA LEU A 23 -15.29 -33.60 -18.74
C LEU A 23 -14.27 -32.45 -18.80
N ILE A 24 -14.72 -31.29 -19.30
CA ILE A 24 -13.99 -30.05 -19.18
C ILE A 24 -14.01 -29.67 -17.70
N PHE A 25 -12.96 -30.02 -16.96
CA PHE A 25 -12.71 -29.44 -15.66
C PHE A 25 -12.39 -27.96 -15.87
N ALA A 26 -13.40 -27.11 -15.76
CA ALA A 26 -13.17 -25.69 -15.57
C ALA A 26 -12.51 -25.54 -14.20
N SER A 27 -11.17 -25.55 -14.17
CA SER A 27 -10.39 -25.11 -13.02
C SER A 27 -10.67 -23.61 -12.86
N SER A 28 -11.65 -23.27 -12.02
CA SER A 28 -11.79 -21.94 -11.47
C SER A 28 -10.51 -21.65 -10.69
N ALA A 29 -9.57 -20.98 -11.37
CA ALA A 29 -8.45 -20.35 -10.71
C ALA A 29 -9.03 -19.26 -9.79
N TRP A 30 -9.31 -19.63 -8.57
CA TRP A 30 -9.48 -18.68 -7.48
C TRP A 30 -8.10 -18.07 -7.30
N GLY A 31 -7.86 -16.93 -7.96
CA GLY A 31 -6.72 -16.11 -7.68
C GLY A 31 -6.81 -15.72 -6.21
N SER A 32 -6.01 -16.34 -5.37
CA SER A 32 -5.76 -15.83 -4.02
C SER A 32 -5.19 -14.43 -4.23
N GLU A 33 -5.99 -13.40 -3.97
CA GLU A 33 -5.51 -12.03 -3.91
C GLU A 33 -4.45 -12.01 -2.80
N GLU A 34 -3.18 -11.97 -3.22
CA GLU A 34 -2.05 -11.95 -2.30
C GLU A 34 -2.20 -10.69 -1.45
N ILE A 35 -2.41 -10.87 -0.14
CA ILE A 35 -2.56 -9.75 0.80
C ILE A 35 -1.23 -9.00 0.83
N LYS A 36 -1.15 -7.90 0.09
CA LYS A 36 0.02 -7.05 0.03
C LYS A 36 0.32 -6.46 1.40
N LYS A 37 1.47 -6.84 1.95
CA LYS A 37 1.92 -6.36 3.26
C LYS A 37 2.48 -4.95 3.11
N LYS A 38 1.71 -3.95 3.52
CA LYS A 38 2.10 -2.53 3.49
C LYS A 38 2.62 -2.08 4.85
N GLU A 39 3.65 -1.22 4.84
CA GLU A 39 4.26 -0.64 6.04
C GLU A 39 4.79 0.76 5.71
N ILE A 40 4.68 1.69 6.65
CA ILE A 40 5.27 3.03 6.59
C ILE A 40 6.35 3.11 7.65
N ARG A 41 7.55 3.54 7.27
CA ARG A 41 8.65 3.89 8.18
C ARG A 41 8.90 5.38 8.15
N VAL A 42 8.99 5.98 9.31
CA VAL A 42 9.27 7.42 9.51
C VAL A 42 10.60 7.53 10.24
N PHE A 43 11.61 8.05 9.57
CA PHE A 43 12.96 8.28 10.10
C PHE A 43 13.06 9.74 10.55
N THR A 44 12.98 9.98 11.85
CA THR A 44 12.85 11.35 12.38
C THR A 44 14.14 12.16 12.29
N GLU A 45 15.30 11.56 12.38
CA GLU A 45 16.57 12.27 12.23
C GLU A 45 16.91 12.56 10.77
N ARG A 46 16.63 11.60 9.89
CA ARG A 46 16.85 11.77 8.44
C ARG A 46 15.78 12.59 7.76
N GLN A 47 14.68 12.87 8.42
CA GLN A 47 13.50 13.57 7.88
C GLN A 47 12.99 12.91 6.58
N VAL A 48 12.90 11.57 6.60
CA VAL A 48 12.44 10.76 5.46
C VAL A 48 11.33 9.82 5.91
N LEU A 49 10.32 9.66 5.05
CA LEU A 49 9.29 8.65 5.16
C LEU A 49 9.43 7.66 3.99
N VAL A 50 9.50 6.37 4.32
CA VAL A 50 9.55 5.28 3.34
C VAL A 50 8.27 4.45 3.44
N ALA A 51 7.62 4.19 2.31
CA ALA A 51 6.47 3.30 2.21
C ALA A 51 6.88 2.00 1.52
N LEU A 52 6.65 0.88 2.19
CA LEU A 52 7.05 -0.45 1.75
C LEU A 52 5.82 -1.30 1.41
N GLU A 53 5.91 -2.06 0.31
CA GLU A 53 4.95 -3.10 -0.04
C GLU A 53 5.70 -4.44 -0.24
N ASN A 54 5.38 -5.45 0.55
CA ASN A 54 6.08 -6.74 0.58
C ASN A 54 7.61 -6.63 0.85
N GLY A 55 8.04 -5.57 1.55
CA GLY A 55 9.43 -5.27 1.84
C GLY A 55 10.15 -4.44 0.78
N GLU A 56 9.52 -4.18 -0.36
CA GLU A 56 10.06 -3.32 -1.43
C GLU A 56 9.62 -1.86 -1.23
N GLU A 57 10.53 -0.93 -1.47
CA GLU A 57 10.24 0.51 -1.40
C GLU A 57 9.36 0.94 -2.57
N ILE A 58 8.17 1.49 -2.24
CA ILE A 58 7.23 2.04 -3.21
C ILE A 58 7.33 3.57 -3.28
N TYR A 59 7.53 4.19 -2.12
CA TYR A 59 7.70 5.64 -2.00
C TYR A 59 8.81 5.98 -1.00
N SER A 60 9.56 7.03 -1.31
CA SER A 60 10.47 7.71 -0.40
C SER A 60 10.20 9.21 -0.49
N PHE A 61 9.90 9.84 0.65
CA PHE A 61 9.49 11.25 0.69
C PHE A 61 10.26 12.01 1.76
N ASP A 62 10.69 13.22 1.41
CA ASP A 62 11.13 14.20 2.42
C ASP A 62 9.92 14.60 3.28
N ILE A 63 10.15 14.67 4.58
CA ILE A 63 9.11 15.01 5.56
C ILE A 63 9.61 16.07 6.53
N VAL A 64 8.68 16.59 7.35
CA VAL A 64 9.01 17.33 8.57
C VAL A 64 8.30 16.66 9.74
N THR A 65 9.08 16.32 10.78
CA THR A 65 8.58 15.76 12.04
C THR A 65 8.64 16.77 13.17
N GLY A 66 8.05 16.45 14.32
CA GLY A 66 8.20 17.22 15.54
C GLY A 66 9.56 16.99 16.20
N ARG A 67 9.99 17.97 16.99
CA ARG A 67 11.23 17.93 17.82
C ARG A 67 10.95 18.41 19.24
N ASP A 68 11.91 18.16 20.09
CA ASP A 68 11.94 18.62 21.48
C ASP A 68 10.66 18.25 22.24
N GLU A 69 9.99 19.19 22.85
CA GLU A 69 8.75 18.95 23.63
C GLU A 69 7.57 18.43 22.79
N LYS A 70 7.67 18.51 21.44
CA LYS A 70 6.63 18.12 20.48
C LYS A 70 7.12 17.06 19.49
N GLU A 71 8.01 16.19 19.92
CA GLU A 71 8.59 15.19 19.03
C GLU A 71 7.55 14.21 18.46
N THR A 72 7.85 13.71 17.29
CA THR A 72 7.15 12.55 16.71
C THR A 72 7.69 11.30 17.37
N THR A 73 7.03 10.87 18.45
CA THR A 73 7.51 9.82 19.36
C THR A 73 7.79 8.51 18.62
N THR A 74 8.97 7.94 18.85
CA THR A 74 9.35 6.63 18.30
C THR A 74 8.43 5.52 18.77
N GLY A 75 8.21 4.52 17.91
CA GLY A 75 7.34 3.40 18.26
C GLY A 75 6.65 2.77 17.08
N ARG A 76 5.79 1.80 17.40
CA ARG A 76 4.98 1.07 16.43
C ARG A 76 3.51 1.45 16.56
N TYR A 77 2.96 1.97 15.49
CA TYR A 77 1.60 2.47 15.39
C TYR A 77 0.89 1.83 14.20
N LYS A 78 -0.34 2.26 13.95
CA LYS A 78 -1.10 1.96 12.73
C LYS A 78 -2.03 3.12 12.38
N ILE A 79 -2.26 3.34 11.10
CA ILE A 79 -3.29 4.25 10.64
C ILE A 79 -4.64 3.72 11.14
N PHE A 80 -5.36 4.50 11.94
CA PHE A 80 -6.68 4.10 12.42
C PHE A 80 -7.82 4.98 11.90
N ARG A 81 -7.51 6.15 11.36
CA ARG A 81 -8.49 7.10 10.83
C ARG A 81 -7.88 7.95 9.71
N LYS A 82 -8.66 8.23 8.66
CA LYS A 82 -8.22 9.01 7.50
C LYS A 82 -9.26 10.07 7.12
N HIS A 83 -8.81 11.24 6.69
CA HIS A 83 -9.65 12.31 6.16
C HIS A 83 -8.98 12.97 4.95
N LYS A 84 -9.72 13.11 3.83
CA LYS A 84 -9.21 13.86 2.66
C LYS A 84 -9.01 15.34 2.96
N LYS A 85 -9.92 15.91 3.76
CA LYS A 85 -9.85 17.29 4.26
C LYS A 85 -10.02 17.27 5.77
N TYR A 86 -9.12 17.88 6.48
CA TYR A 86 -9.18 18.02 7.92
C TYR A 86 -8.60 19.37 8.30
N THR A 87 -9.20 20.05 9.28
CA THR A 87 -8.66 21.26 9.89
C THR A 87 -8.39 20.94 11.36
N SER A 88 -7.16 21.21 11.80
CA SER A 88 -6.78 21.01 13.19
C SER A 88 -7.67 21.86 14.11
N LYS A 89 -8.31 21.23 15.07
CA LYS A 89 -9.11 21.94 16.07
C LYS A 89 -8.26 22.76 17.03
N THR A 90 -7.04 22.35 17.25
CA THR A 90 -6.11 23.00 18.17
C THR A 90 -5.40 24.18 17.51
N TYR A 91 -4.98 24.03 16.24
CA TYR A 91 -4.11 25.00 15.57
C TYR A 91 -4.82 25.76 14.43
N GLY A 92 -6.04 25.37 14.06
CA GLY A 92 -6.78 25.97 12.94
C GLY A 92 -6.15 25.73 11.56
N SER A 93 -5.08 24.94 11.47
CA SER A 93 -4.35 24.68 10.23
C SER A 93 -5.03 23.62 9.37
N GLU A 94 -5.03 23.80 8.06
CA GLU A 94 -5.49 22.81 7.12
C GLU A 94 -4.48 21.65 7.03
N MET A 95 -4.99 20.42 7.07
CA MET A 95 -4.24 19.19 7.03
C MET A 95 -4.85 18.27 5.97
N PRO A 96 -4.60 18.51 4.67
CA PRO A 96 -5.14 17.67 3.62
C PRO A 96 -4.55 16.26 3.69
N TYR A 97 -5.35 15.28 3.27
CA TYR A 97 -4.96 13.86 3.22
C TYR A 97 -4.44 13.31 4.56
N THR A 98 -5.08 13.70 5.66
CA THR A 98 -4.69 13.32 7.03
C THR A 98 -4.88 11.83 7.29
N MET A 99 -3.86 11.21 7.86
CA MET A 99 -3.84 9.81 8.32
C MET A 99 -3.39 9.78 9.78
N PHE A 100 -4.34 9.64 10.71
CA PHE A 100 -4.04 9.58 12.15
C PHE A 100 -3.45 8.24 12.55
N PHE A 101 -2.35 8.25 13.28
CA PHE A 101 -1.69 7.05 13.79
C PHE A 101 -1.55 7.02 15.31
N THR A 102 -1.75 8.13 16.03
CA THR A 102 -1.78 8.18 17.50
C THR A 102 -3.11 8.71 18.03
N LYS A 103 -3.48 8.30 19.26
CA LYS A 103 -4.74 8.73 19.87
C LYS A 103 -4.70 10.18 20.35
N ASP A 104 -3.53 10.71 20.66
CA ASP A 104 -3.30 12.11 21.05
C ASP A 104 -3.31 13.07 19.86
N GLY A 105 -3.49 12.57 18.64
CA GLY A 105 -3.77 13.39 17.46
C GLY A 105 -2.62 13.56 16.48
N LYS A 106 -1.49 12.86 16.67
CA LYS A 106 -0.41 12.89 15.67
C LYS A 106 -0.85 12.17 14.39
N ALA A 107 -0.52 12.77 13.26
CA ALA A 107 -0.95 12.30 11.94
C ALA A 107 0.12 12.55 10.88
N ILE A 108 0.04 11.79 9.81
CA ILE A 108 0.73 12.09 8.54
C ILE A 108 -0.25 12.91 7.70
N HIS A 109 0.18 14.06 7.16
CA HIS A 109 -0.70 14.94 6.38
C HIS A 109 0.06 15.79 5.36
N GLY A 110 -0.69 16.35 4.41
CA GLY A 110 -0.16 17.31 3.46
C GLY A 110 0.04 18.71 4.05
N THR A 111 0.98 19.43 3.47
CA THR A 111 1.22 20.85 3.71
C THR A 111 1.78 21.48 2.44
N THR A 112 1.71 22.82 2.33
CA THR A 112 2.28 23.46 1.14
C THR A 112 3.81 23.28 1.08
N MET A 113 4.35 23.28 -0.12
CA MET A 113 5.80 23.18 -0.32
C MET A 113 6.56 24.33 0.39
N ALA A 114 5.99 25.54 0.43
CA ALA A 114 6.58 26.67 1.12
C ALA A 114 6.66 26.44 2.63
N THR A 115 5.59 25.93 3.21
CA THR A 115 5.52 25.59 4.65
C THR A 115 6.48 24.44 4.97
N LEU A 116 6.52 23.39 4.13
CA LEU A 116 7.44 22.27 4.31
C LEU A 116 8.91 22.73 4.30
N ARG A 117 9.29 23.55 3.33
CA ARG A 117 10.65 24.13 3.25
C ARG A 117 10.99 25.01 4.45
N SER A 118 10.04 25.82 4.91
CA SER A 118 10.22 26.66 6.10
C SER A 118 10.46 25.81 7.34
N TYR A 119 9.65 24.77 7.57
CA TYR A 119 9.83 23.84 8.69
C TYR A 119 11.14 23.07 8.60
N LEU A 120 11.52 22.59 7.42
CA LEU A 120 12.76 21.87 7.23
C LEU A 120 13.98 22.79 7.49
N HIS A 121 13.93 24.04 7.04
CA HIS A 121 14.96 25.02 7.34
C HIS A 121 15.07 25.27 8.83
N SER A 122 13.96 25.54 9.51
CA SER A 122 13.92 25.75 10.96
C SER A 122 14.36 24.50 11.73
N TYR A 123 13.97 23.32 11.25
CA TYR A 123 14.40 22.04 11.83
C TYR A 123 15.93 21.90 11.84
N LEU A 124 16.60 22.32 10.76
CA LEU A 124 18.05 22.23 10.62
C LEU A 124 18.81 23.33 11.36
N THR A 125 18.20 24.49 11.57
CA THR A 125 18.89 25.70 12.08
C THR A 125 18.50 26.07 13.52
N GLU A 126 17.22 25.91 13.90
CA GLU A 126 16.63 26.49 15.09
C GLU A 126 15.98 25.46 16.03
N SER A 127 16.12 24.17 15.75
CA SER A 127 15.47 23.10 16.53
C SER A 127 13.93 23.21 16.56
N VAL A 128 13.34 23.83 15.56
CA VAL A 128 11.87 23.94 15.41
C VAL A 128 11.39 22.93 14.37
N GLY A 129 10.41 22.14 14.72
CA GLY A 129 9.79 21.13 13.87
C GLY A 129 8.27 21.31 13.78
N SER A 130 7.56 20.28 13.40
CA SER A 130 6.11 20.24 13.47
C SER A 130 5.64 20.08 14.93
N GLU A 131 4.33 20.21 15.16
CA GLU A 131 3.67 19.93 16.46
C GLU A 131 3.54 18.40 16.74
N GLY A 132 4.50 17.60 16.29
CA GLY A 132 4.53 16.13 16.43
C GLY A 132 3.89 15.36 15.27
N CYS A 133 3.27 16.05 14.32
CA CYS A 133 2.78 15.43 13.08
C CYS A 133 3.92 15.21 12.08
N VAL A 134 3.66 14.35 11.09
CA VAL A 134 4.54 14.11 9.94
C VAL A 134 4.00 14.88 8.75
N GLY A 135 4.66 15.97 8.40
CA GLY A 135 4.29 16.83 7.26
C GLY A 135 4.93 16.37 5.96
N LEU A 136 4.12 16.28 4.90
CA LEU A 136 4.52 15.99 3.52
C LEU A 136 4.09 17.15 2.61
N THR A 137 4.56 17.19 1.37
CA THR A 137 3.89 17.99 0.35
C THR A 137 2.49 17.43 0.09
N ASP A 138 1.57 18.29 -0.38
CA ASP A 138 0.19 17.87 -0.67
C ASP A 138 0.12 16.72 -1.68
N ASP A 139 0.99 16.73 -2.70
CA ASP A 139 1.03 15.68 -3.72
C ASP A 139 1.52 14.34 -3.14
N ASN A 140 2.57 14.36 -2.32
CA ASN A 140 3.10 13.18 -1.64
C ASN A 140 2.10 12.62 -0.63
N ALA A 141 1.46 13.49 0.15
CA ALA A 141 0.40 13.09 1.08
C ALA A 141 -0.81 12.48 0.35
N LYS A 142 -1.19 13.02 -0.81
CA LYS A 142 -2.24 12.46 -1.66
C LYS A 142 -1.89 11.07 -2.18
N ALA A 143 -0.66 10.88 -2.66
CA ALA A 143 -0.17 9.58 -3.15
C ALA A 143 -0.18 8.55 -2.02
N LEU A 144 0.43 8.87 -0.87
CA LEU A 144 0.47 8.01 0.31
C LEU A 144 -0.93 7.68 0.84
N PHE A 145 -1.82 8.67 0.88
CA PHE A 145 -3.21 8.50 1.30
C PHE A 145 -3.96 7.52 0.39
N GLY A 146 -3.76 7.57 -0.91
CA GLY A 146 -4.35 6.62 -1.86
C GLY A 146 -3.82 5.20 -1.68
N TRP A 147 -2.53 5.09 -1.39
CA TRP A 147 -1.84 3.81 -1.26
C TRP A 147 -2.07 3.12 0.10
N ALA A 148 -2.03 3.85 1.22
CA ALA A 148 -2.11 3.29 2.57
C ALA A 148 -3.56 3.14 3.07
N PRO A 149 -4.13 1.95 3.23
CA PRO A 149 -5.43 1.75 3.88
C PRO A 149 -5.37 1.98 5.41
N VAL A 150 -6.54 2.11 6.03
CA VAL A 150 -6.66 2.00 7.49
C VAL A 150 -6.14 0.63 7.93
N GLY A 151 -5.36 0.59 9.01
CA GLY A 151 -4.68 -0.61 9.51
C GLY A 151 -3.21 -0.70 9.06
N THR A 152 -2.76 0.10 8.08
CA THR A 152 -1.34 0.12 7.67
C THR A 152 -0.45 0.44 8.87
N PRO A 153 0.56 -0.41 9.19
CA PRO A 153 1.56 -0.13 10.22
C PRO A 153 2.34 1.16 9.92
N VAL A 154 2.61 1.92 10.97
CA VAL A 154 3.48 3.09 10.95
C VAL A 154 4.55 2.89 12.02
N ILE A 155 5.81 2.83 11.62
CA ILE A 155 6.96 2.64 12.50
C ILE A 155 7.76 3.93 12.50
N VAL A 156 7.84 4.57 13.66
CA VAL A 156 8.63 5.78 13.87
C VAL A 156 9.96 5.40 14.50
N ILE A 157 11.04 5.79 13.86
CA ILE A 157 12.44 5.42 14.18
C ILE A 157 13.26 6.70 14.28
N ALA A 158 14.05 6.86 15.33
CA ALA A 158 14.98 7.99 15.44
C ALA A 158 16.18 7.80 14.52
N GLU A 159 16.85 6.64 14.61
CA GLU A 159 18.00 6.25 13.78
C GLU A 159 17.70 4.94 13.03
N GLU A 160 18.44 4.69 11.96
CA GLU A 160 18.48 3.39 11.29
C GLU A 160 19.44 2.48 12.04
N GLU A 161 18.96 1.31 12.52
CA GLU A 161 19.83 0.25 13.03
C GLU A 161 20.60 -0.45 11.91
#